data_73bfb84f42a8db1a89ebf54f8b432a02
#
_entry.id   73bfb84f42a8db1a89ebf54f8b432a02
#
_cell.length_a   1.000
_cell.length_b   1.000
_cell.length_c   1.000
_cell.angle_alpha   90.00
_cell.angle_beta   90.00
_cell.angle_gamma   90.00
#
_symmetry.space_group_name_H-M   'P 1'
#
loop_
_entity.id
_entity.type
_entity.pdbx_description
1 polymer ?
#
loop_
_entity_poly.entity_id
_entity_poly.type
_entity_poly.pdbx_seq_one_letter_code
_entity_poly.pdbx_strand_id
1 'polypeptide(L)'
;TMPDIELEVIEEIDKPEPIEELTEEQPELQEKQISLDSGPSLNIERASIDIDTGLQLTNASINATDGDYLPLVAIAPQYPTRAAQRGIEGWCLVSFTVNGLGSVVEETITVVDAEPPQIFNRSSVRAAARFKFQPRVEDGIGVDVSGVQYLFRYQLEDN
;
A
#
# COMPACT_ATOMS: atom_id res chain seq x y z
N THR A 1 -11.84 50.98 -43.23
CA THR A 1 -10.49 50.50 -43.51
C THR A 1 -10.15 49.49 -42.43
N MET A 2 -10.38 48.22 -42.74
CA MET A 2 -10.04 47.09 -41.88
C MET A 2 -8.60 46.69 -42.18
N PRO A 3 -7.74 46.50 -41.15
CA PRO A 3 -6.43 45.94 -41.38
C PRO A 3 -6.57 44.46 -41.70
N ASP A 4 -5.92 44.06 -42.79
CA ASP A 4 -5.72 42.67 -43.18
C ASP A 4 -4.96 41.93 -42.06
N ILE A 5 -5.60 40.93 -41.53
CA ILE A 5 -4.93 39.96 -40.65
C ILE A 5 -4.33 38.88 -41.56
N GLU A 6 -3.07 39.02 -41.84
CA GLU A 6 -2.29 37.93 -42.43
C GLU A 6 -2.30 36.75 -41.48
N LEU A 7 -2.96 35.69 -41.89
CA LEU A 7 -2.85 34.39 -41.27
C LEU A 7 -1.47 33.85 -41.60
N GLU A 8 -0.57 33.96 -40.65
CA GLU A 8 0.69 33.19 -40.68
C GLU A 8 0.31 31.70 -40.70
N VAL A 9 0.60 31.10 -41.83
CA VAL A 9 0.55 29.67 -42.04
C VAL A 9 1.55 29.07 -41.05
N ILE A 10 1.05 28.36 -40.04
CA ILE A 10 1.88 27.57 -39.18
C ILE A 10 2.44 26.44 -40.02
N GLU A 11 3.71 26.59 -40.43
CA GLU A 11 4.45 25.55 -41.08
C GLU A 11 4.46 24.28 -40.25
N GLU A 12 3.94 23.25 -40.89
CA GLU A 12 4.37 21.86 -40.85
C GLU A 12 4.99 21.41 -39.52
N ILE A 13 4.16 20.78 -38.73
CA ILE A 13 4.59 19.92 -37.64
C ILE A 13 5.45 18.82 -38.24
N ASP A 14 6.74 18.93 -38.00
CA ASP A 14 7.76 17.95 -38.34
C ASP A 14 7.28 16.54 -37.94
N LYS A 15 7.18 15.71 -38.95
CA LYS A 15 6.75 14.32 -38.87
C LYS A 15 7.67 13.59 -37.88
N PRO A 16 7.17 12.95 -36.84
CA PRO A 16 8.05 12.19 -35.96
C PRO A 16 8.72 11.08 -36.75
N GLU A 17 10.03 11.05 -36.68
CA GLU A 17 10.85 9.99 -37.24
C GLU A 17 10.40 8.64 -36.66
N PRO A 18 10.37 7.57 -37.48
CA PRO A 18 10.02 6.25 -36.99
C PRO A 18 11.03 5.84 -35.93
N ILE A 19 10.52 5.55 -34.75
CA ILE A 19 11.29 4.95 -33.67
C ILE A 19 11.84 3.64 -34.21
N GLU A 20 13.15 3.56 -34.40
CA GLU A 20 13.82 2.29 -34.65
C GLU A 20 13.45 1.33 -33.53
N GLU A 21 12.77 0.29 -33.93
CA GLU A 21 12.42 -0.86 -33.11
C GLU A 21 13.70 -1.41 -32.50
N LEU A 22 13.99 -1.01 -31.26
CA LEU A 22 15.00 -1.65 -30.46
C LEU A 22 14.56 -3.10 -30.28
N THR A 23 15.16 -3.96 -31.06
CA THR A 23 15.09 -5.40 -30.86
C THR A 23 15.58 -5.66 -29.43
N GLU A 24 14.64 -5.85 -28.51
CA GLU A 24 14.93 -6.38 -27.19
C GLU A 24 15.51 -7.79 -27.38
N GLU A 25 16.82 -7.87 -27.37
CA GLU A 25 17.49 -9.14 -27.05
C GLU A 25 17.04 -9.52 -25.65
N GLN A 26 16.13 -10.48 -25.61
CA GLN A 26 15.79 -11.15 -24.37
C GLN A 26 17.06 -11.79 -23.82
N PRO A 27 17.51 -11.42 -22.61
CA PRO A 27 18.53 -12.21 -21.96
C PRO A 27 17.97 -13.61 -21.69
N GLU A 28 18.55 -14.60 -22.32
CA GLU A 28 18.33 -15.99 -21.98
C GLU A 28 18.46 -16.14 -20.47
N LEU A 29 17.33 -16.44 -19.84
CA LEU A 29 17.30 -16.88 -18.46
C LEU A 29 18.06 -18.20 -18.40
N GLN A 30 19.33 -18.13 -18.06
CA GLN A 30 20.05 -19.30 -17.60
C GLN A 30 19.35 -19.77 -16.33
N GLU A 31 18.59 -20.84 -16.46
CA GLU A 31 18.11 -21.62 -15.34
C GLU A 31 19.32 -22.09 -14.52
N LYS A 32 19.70 -21.27 -13.55
CA LYS A 32 20.63 -21.70 -12.53
C LYS A 32 19.88 -22.70 -11.65
N GLN A 33 20.10 -23.97 -11.95
CA GLN A 33 19.66 -25.07 -11.08
C GLN A 33 20.25 -24.80 -9.69
N ILE A 34 19.39 -24.35 -8.79
CA ILE A 34 19.71 -24.25 -7.39
C ILE A 34 19.62 -25.68 -6.87
N SER A 35 20.78 -26.32 -6.75
CA SER A 35 20.89 -27.56 -6.00
C SER A 35 20.45 -27.28 -4.59
N LEU A 36 19.33 -27.85 -4.19
CA LEU A 36 18.91 -27.94 -2.80
C LEU A 36 19.88 -28.87 -2.08
N ASP A 37 21.00 -28.32 -1.66
CA ASP A 37 21.85 -29.01 -0.70
C ASP A 37 21.23 -28.84 0.69
N SER A 38 21.04 -29.97 1.31
CA SER A 38 20.38 -30.15 2.60
C SER A 38 21.02 -29.32 3.70
N GLY A 39 20.46 -28.15 3.97
CA GLY A 39 20.70 -27.41 5.21
C GLY A 39 19.94 -28.05 6.38
N PRO A 40 20.46 -27.94 7.60
CA PRO A 40 19.87 -28.62 8.76
C PRO A 40 18.44 -28.12 8.99
N SER A 41 17.52 -29.11 9.09
CA SER A 41 16.15 -28.88 9.52
C SER A 41 16.14 -28.15 10.86
N LEU A 42 15.78 -26.88 10.83
CA LEU A 42 15.37 -26.20 12.05
C LEU A 42 14.02 -26.77 12.44
N ASN A 43 14.05 -27.75 13.31
CA ASN A 43 12.88 -28.27 13.97
C ASN A 43 12.36 -27.18 14.90
N ILE A 44 11.50 -26.32 14.35
CA ILE A 44 10.76 -25.38 15.17
C ILE A 44 9.67 -26.20 15.86
N GLU A 45 10.04 -26.74 17.03
CA GLU A 45 9.04 -27.21 17.96
C GLU A 45 8.05 -26.08 18.18
N ARG A 46 6.81 -26.36 17.87
CA ARG A 46 5.67 -25.53 18.20
C ARG A 46 5.71 -25.20 19.69
N ALA A 47 6.37 -24.13 20.04
CA ALA A 47 6.12 -23.49 21.30
C ALA A 47 4.72 -22.87 21.21
N SER A 48 3.76 -23.56 21.75
CA SER A 48 2.44 -22.99 22.04
C SER A 48 2.66 -21.92 23.09
N ILE A 49 2.78 -20.70 22.65
CA ILE A 49 2.77 -19.54 23.54
C ILE A 49 1.28 -19.30 23.85
N ASP A 50 0.82 -19.86 24.95
CA ASP A 50 -0.42 -19.47 25.59
C ASP A 50 -0.23 -18.05 26.15
N ILE A 51 -0.47 -17.06 25.32
CA ILE A 51 -0.65 -15.71 25.79
C ILE A 51 -2.14 -15.50 26.00
N ASP A 52 -2.59 -15.89 27.18
CA ASP A 52 -3.89 -15.47 27.71
C ASP A 52 -3.79 -13.99 28.11
N THR A 53 -3.74 -13.15 27.12
CA THR A 53 -3.91 -11.72 27.27
C THR A 53 -5.00 -11.32 26.30
N GLY A 54 -6.16 -10.96 26.78
CA GLY A 54 -7.38 -10.66 26.04
C GLY A 54 -7.26 -9.55 24.97
N LEU A 55 -6.20 -9.60 24.21
CA LEU A 55 -6.02 -8.86 22.99
C LEU A 55 -6.57 -9.73 21.86
N GLN A 56 -7.80 -9.47 21.48
CA GLN A 56 -8.32 -9.98 20.24
C GLN A 56 -7.43 -9.43 19.11
N LEU A 57 -6.45 -10.22 18.73
CA LEU A 57 -5.78 -10.06 17.46
C LEU A 57 -6.80 -10.42 16.39
N THR A 58 -7.62 -9.43 16.01
CA THR A 58 -8.39 -9.57 14.78
C THR A 58 -7.41 -9.91 13.69
N ASN A 59 -7.67 -11.02 13.00
CA ASN A 59 -6.87 -11.55 11.90
C ASN A 59 -6.74 -10.49 10.78
N ALA A 60 -5.90 -9.50 11.00
CA ALA A 60 -5.39 -8.69 9.93
C ALA A 60 -4.38 -9.57 9.19
N SER A 61 -4.81 -10.18 8.10
CA SER A 61 -3.89 -10.83 7.17
C SER A 61 -2.94 -9.76 6.67
N ILE A 62 -1.77 -9.74 7.28
CA ILE A 62 -0.68 -8.87 6.91
C ILE A 62 -0.11 -9.46 5.63
N ASN A 63 -0.57 -8.99 4.49
CA ASN A 63 0.17 -9.14 3.26
C ASN A 63 1.27 -8.07 3.29
N ALA A 64 2.34 -8.37 4.01
CA ALA A 64 3.55 -7.59 3.96
C ALA A 64 4.14 -7.71 2.55
N THR A 65 3.78 -6.77 1.70
CA THR A 65 4.45 -6.58 0.43
C THR A 65 5.64 -5.68 0.72
N ASP A 66 6.79 -6.29 0.77
CA ASP A 66 8.12 -5.70 0.66
C ASP A 66 8.43 -4.54 1.63
N GLY A 67 9.05 -4.87 2.76
CA GLY A 67 9.59 -3.93 3.74
C GLY A 67 8.69 -3.74 4.96
N ASP A 68 8.62 -4.75 5.75
CA ASP A 68 7.88 -4.93 7.01
C ASP A 68 7.82 -3.74 7.96
N TYR A 69 7.11 -2.68 7.54
CA TYR A 69 6.82 -1.58 8.42
C TYR A 69 5.46 -1.79 9.09
N LEU A 70 5.48 -2.59 10.16
CA LEU A 70 4.27 -2.95 10.89
C LEU A 70 3.89 -1.88 11.90
N PRO A 71 2.60 -1.57 12.04
CA PRO A 71 2.15 -0.65 13.08
C PRO A 71 2.31 -1.29 14.47
N LEU A 72 2.82 -0.53 15.42
CA LEU A 72 2.82 -0.89 16.83
C LEU A 72 1.40 -0.83 17.41
N VAL A 73 0.61 0.13 16.95
CA VAL A 73 -0.79 0.29 17.30
C VAL A 73 -1.60 0.41 16.01
N ALA A 74 -2.40 -0.59 15.73
CA ALA A 74 -3.37 -0.60 14.64
C ALA A 74 -4.77 -0.42 15.22
N ILE A 75 -5.49 0.58 14.75
CA ILE A 75 -6.84 0.87 15.20
C ILE A 75 -7.82 0.32 14.17
N ALA A 76 -8.75 -0.51 14.60
CA ALA A 76 -9.79 -1.01 13.73
C ALA A 76 -10.63 0.14 13.17
N PRO A 77 -10.89 0.16 11.86
CA PRO A 77 -11.71 1.18 11.26
C PRO A 77 -13.16 1.02 11.71
N GLN A 78 -13.83 2.14 11.88
CA GLN A 78 -15.26 2.13 12.18
C GLN A 78 -16.04 1.69 10.93
N TYR A 79 -16.87 0.67 11.09
CA TYR A 79 -17.72 0.22 9.97
C TYR A 79 -18.73 1.31 9.60
N PRO A 80 -18.83 1.70 8.32
CA PRO A 80 -19.80 2.69 7.89
C PRO A 80 -21.24 2.16 8.11
N THR A 81 -22.06 2.92 8.82
CA THR A 81 -23.43 2.49 9.18
C THR A 81 -24.27 2.09 7.95
N ARG A 82 -24.12 2.83 6.85
CA ARG A 82 -24.84 2.53 5.61
C ARG A 82 -24.42 1.21 4.98
N ALA A 83 -23.13 0.88 5.09
CA ALA A 83 -22.61 -0.38 4.59
C ALA A 83 -23.07 -1.55 5.47
N ALA A 84 -23.03 -1.38 6.78
CA ALA A 84 -23.52 -2.37 7.74
C ALA A 84 -25.01 -2.69 7.55
N GLN A 85 -25.84 -1.66 7.38
CA GLN A 85 -27.29 -1.83 7.16
C GLN A 85 -27.63 -2.55 5.85
N ARG A 86 -26.76 -2.46 4.87
CA ARG A 86 -26.94 -3.10 3.55
C ARG A 86 -26.20 -4.41 3.40
N GLY A 87 -25.47 -4.85 4.42
CA GLY A 87 -24.66 -6.06 4.36
C GLY A 87 -23.51 -5.96 3.34
N ILE A 88 -22.96 -4.75 3.13
CA ILE A 88 -21.89 -4.52 2.16
C ILE A 88 -20.54 -4.72 2.84
N GLU A 89 -19.84 -5.74 2.45
CA GLU A 89 -18.46 -6.03 2.86
C GLU A 89 -17.47 -5.59 1.78
N GLY A 90 -16.18 -5.53 2.15
CA GLY A 90 -15.15 -5.17 1.19
C GLY A 90 -13.80 -4.89 1.82
N TRP A 91 -12.99 -4.14 1.10
CA TRP A 91 -11.64 -3.78 1.54
C TRP A 91 -11.25 -2.40 1.02
N CYS A 92 -10.23 -1.81 1.66
CA CYS A 92 -9.66 -0.53 1.26
C CYS A 92 -8.16 -0.53 1.49
N LEU A 93 -7.39 -0.29 0.44
CA LEU A 93 -5.94 -0.15 0.48
C LEU A 93 -5.58 1.32 0.56
N VAL A 94 -4.87 1.71 1.61
CA VAL A 94 -4.39 3.07 1.81
C VAL A 94 -2.87 3.15 1.77
N SER A 95 -2.33 4.27 1.33
CA SER A 95 -0.92 4.60 1.36
C SER A 95 -0.71 5.90 2.12
N PHE A 96 0.33 5.97 2.92
CA PHE A 96 0.63 7.15 3.74
C PHE A 96 2.12 7.23 4.08
N THR A 97 2.50 8.34 4.67
CA THR A 97 3.85 8.58 5.19
C THR A 97 3.82 8.52 6.71
N VAL A 98 4.80 7.85 7.29
CA VAL A 98 5.06 7.82 8.73
C VAL A 98 6.21 8.76 9.02
N ASN A 99 6.03 9.70 9.94
CA ASN A 99 7.08 10.65 10.30
C ASN A 99 8.14 10.02 11.22
N GLY A 100 9.22 10.76 11.46
CA GLY A 100 10.32 10.31 12.33
C GLY A 100 9.94 10.06 13.79
N LEU A 101 8.71 10.39 14.20
CA LEU A 101 8.14 10.10 15.53
C LEU A 101 7.28 8.83 15.55
N GLY A 102 7.08 8.18 14.42
CA GLY A 102 6.21 7.01 14.27
C GLY A 102 4.73 7.33 14.11
N SER A 103 4.39 8.57 13.86
CA SER A 103 3.02 9.00 13.61
C SER A 103 2.71 9.09 12.11
N VAL A 104 1.49 8.75 11.72
CA VAL A 104 1.04 8.91 10.34
C VAL A 104 0.79 10.38 10.06
N VAL A 105 1.29 10.86 8.94
CA VAL A 105 1.04 12.21 8.44
C VAL A 105 -0.30 12.21 7.70
N GLU A 106 -1.33 12.79 8.31
CA GLU A 106 -2.71 12.74 7.79
C GLU A 106 -2.85 13.27 6.37
N GLU A 107 -2.12 14.32 6.03
CA GLU A 107 -2.14 14.96 4.72
C GLU A 107 -1.64 14.05 3.59
N THR A 108 -0.87 13.04 3.93
CA THR A 108 -0.28 12.09 2.96
C THR A 108 -1.14 10.85 2.74
N ILE A 109 -2.19 10.67 3.53
CA ILE A 109 -3.05 9.49 3.43
C ILE A 109 -3.84 9.52 2.12
N THR A 110 -3.58 8.53 1.29
CA THR A 110 -4.22 8.37 -0.02
C THR A 110 -4.84 6.99 -0.13
N VAL A 111 -6.05 6.90 -0.64
CA VAL A 111 -6.66 5.62 -0.99
C VAL A 111 -6.11 5.18 -2.34
N VAL A 112 -5.41 4.06 -2.34
CA VAL A 112 -4.81 3.48 -3.55
C VAL A 112 -5.86 2.71 -4.34
N ASP A 113 -6.62 1.87 -3.63
CA ASP A 113 -7.68 1.06 -4.20
C ASP A 113 -8.72 0.68 -3.14
N ALA A 114 -9.94 0.41 -3.54
CA ALA A 114 -11.01 0.03 -2.62
C ALA A 114 -12.15 -0.67 -3.37
N GLU A 115 -12.70 -1.69 -2.75
CA GLU A 115 -13.87 -2.39 -3.28
C GLU A 115 -14.89 -2.65 -2.16
N PRO A 116 -16.13 -2.19 -2.31
CA PRO A 116 -16.63 -1.28 -3.34
C PRO A 116 -16.05 0.14 -3.19
N PRO A 117 -15.92 0.89 -4.30
CA PRO A 117 -15.28 2.20 -4.28
C PRO A 117 -16.04 3.20 -3.39
N GLN A 118 -15.29 4.06 -2.72
CA GLN A 118 -15.76 5.19 -1.91
C GLN A 118 -16.53 4.86 -0.63
N ILE A 119 -16.99 3.65 -0.43
CA ILE A 119 -17.80 3.29 0.75
C ILE A 119 -16.94 3.28 2.03
N PHE A 120 -15.77 2.67 1.96
CA PHE A 120 -14.88 2.47 3.09
C PHE A 120 -13.76 3.52 3.21
N ASN A 121 -13.56 4.35 2.18
CA ASN A 121 -12.45 5.29 2.11
C ASN A 121 -12.34 6.17 3.36
N ARG A 122 -13.42 6.80 3.75
CA ARG A 122 -13.45 7.73 4.89
C ARG A 122 -13.11 7.04 6.22
N SER A 123 -13.62 5.84 6.42
CA SER A 123 -13.35 5.05 7.64
C SER A 123 -11.90 4.60 7.68
N SER A 124 -11.36 4.15 6.56
CA SER A 124 -9.98 3.71 6.43
C SER A 124 -8.98 4.85 6.65
N VAL A 125 -9.21 6.01 6.06
CA VAL A 125 -8.38 7.21 6.25
C VAL A 125 -8.35 7.63 7.72
N ARG A 126 -9.50 7.67 8.39
CA ARG A 126 -9.59 8.02 9.82
C ARG A 126 -8.88 7.01 10.72
N ALA A 127 -8.95 5.74 10.39
CA ALA A 127 -8.25 4.70 11.15
C ALA A 127 -6.74 4.79 10.94
N ALA A 128 -6.30 4.94 9.71
CA ALA A 128 -4.88 5.08 9.36
C ALA A 128 -4.22 6.28 10.05
N ALA A 129 -4.92 7.42 10.14
CA ALA A 129 -4.45 8.62 10.82
C ALA A 129 -4.11 8.41 12.31
N ARG A 130 -4.70 7.40 12.93
CA ARG A 130 -4.49 7.06 14.35
C ARG A 130 -3.47 5.95 14.57
N PHE A 131 -2.91 5.39 13.51
CA PHE A 131 -1.90 4.36 13.63
C PHE A 131 -0.63 4.92 14.23
N LYS A 132 0.07 4.08 14.97
CA LYS A 132 1.40 4.36 15.51
C LYS A 132 2.35 3.29 15.04
N PHE A 133 3.48 3.73 14.55
CA PHE A 133 4.55 2.88 14.06
C PHE A 133 5.80 3.04 14.92
N GLN A 134 6.69 2.08 14.82
CA GLN A 134 8.02 2.25 15.39
C GLN A 134 8.77 3.29 14.54
N PRO A 135 9.31 4.36 15.15
CA PRO A 135 10.07 5.34 14.40
C PRO A 135 11.29 4.68 13.76
N ARG A 136 11.54 4.98 12.51
CA ARG A 136 12.77 4.61 11.86
C ARG A 136 13.83 5.62 12.25
N VAL A 137 14.93 5.15 12.80
CA VAL A 137 16.04 5.99 13.24
C VAL A 137 17.27 5.69 12.39
N GLU A 138 17.83 6.71 11.77
CA GLU A 138 19.09 6.66 11.05
C GLU A 138 20.04 7.69 11.68
N ASP A 139 21.25 7.29 12.05
CA ASP A 139 22.23 8.16 12.71
C ASP A 139 21.71 8.91 13.97
N GLY A 140 20.83 8.26 14.73
CA GLY A 140 20.23 8.83 15.94
C GLY A 140 19.09 9.82 15.68
N ILE A 141 18.68 10.01 14.42
CA ILE A 141 17.61 10.92 14.00
C ILE A 141 16.44 10.13 13.43
N GLY A 142 15.22 10.42 13.88
CA GLY A 142 14.02 9.84 13.31
C GLY A 142 13.82 10.31 11.86
N VAL A 143 13.59 9.38 10.95
CA VAL A 143 13.38 9.67 9.53
C VAL A 143 11.96 9.32 9.10
N ASP A 144 11.45 10.06 8.14
CA ASP A 144 10.14 9.83 7.57
C ASP A 144 10.19 8.62 6.62
N VAL A 145 9.15 7.79 6.65
CA VAL A 145 8.98 6.65 5.75
C VAL A 145 7.75 6.88 4.89
N SER A 146 7.96 7.11 3.62
CA SER A 146 6.88 7.31 2.65
C SER A 146 6.48 6.00 1.97
N GLY A 147 5.26 5.98 1.42
CA GLY A 147 4.78 4.84 0.65
C GLY A 147 4.40 3.61 1.50
N VAL A 148 4.17 3.80 2.79
CA VAL A 148 3.65 2.72 3.66
C VAL A 148 2.22 2.41 3.26
N GLN A 149 1.93 1.15 3.01
CA GLN A 149 0.61 0.69 2.59
C GLN A 149 -0.02 -0.18 3.66
N TYR A 150 -1.32 -0.06 3.81
CA TYR A 150 -2.11 -0.89 4.71
C TYR A 150 -3.46 -1.25 4.10
N LEU A 151 -3.82 -2.53 4.22
CA LEU A 151 -5.08 -3.06 3.71
C LEU A 151 -6.08 -3.22 4.86
N PHE A 152 -7.15 -2.44 4.82
CA PHE A 152 -8.29 -2.60 5.70
C PHE A 152 -9.31 -3.56 5.10
N ARG A 153 -9.75 -4.55 5.87
CA ARG A 153 -10.81 -5.46 5.50
C ARG A 153 -12.05 -5.17 6.33
N TYR A 154 -13.19 -5.13 5.67
CA TYR A 154 -14.50 -4.89 6.27
C TYR A 154 -15.37 -6.12 6.05
N GLN A 155 -15.58 -6.85 7.12
CA GLN A 155 -16.42 -8.04 7.13
C GLN A 155 -17.48 -7.88 8.23
N LEU A 156 -18.68 -8.35 7.96
CA LEU A 156 -19.74 -8.42 8.93
C LEU A 156 -19.66 -9.79 9.61
N GLU A 157 -19.62 -9.78 10.93
CA GLU A 157 -19.76 -11.00 11.69
C GLU A 157 -21.22 -11.41 11.65
N ASP A 158 -21.50 -12.58 11.07
CA ASP A 158 -22.80 -13.23 11.19
C ASP A 158 -22.95 -13.71 12.62
N ASN A 159 -23.86 -13.07 13.36
CA ASN A 159 -24.17 -13.42 14.75
C ASN A 159 -25.34 -14.40 14.82
#